data_09a0865b756a571c8d06daed9039d6e7
#
_entry.id   09a0865b756a571c8d06daed9039d6e7
#
_cell.length_a   1.000
_cell.length_b   1.000
_cell.length_c   1.000
_cell.angle_alpha   90.00
_cell.angle_beta   90.00
_cell.angle_gamma   90.00
#
_symmetry.space_group_name_H-M   'P 1'
#
loop_
_entity.id
_entity.type
_entity.pdbx_description
1 polymer ?
#
loop_
_entity_poly.entity_id
_entity_poly.type
_entity_poly.pdbx_seq_one_letter_code
_entity_poly.pdbx_strand_id
1 'polypeptide(L)'
;AERLLLKNGFTRNTKGKWLTPDGKLWIIKMIVAPDEVDIYRLAIGAQDQWADFGLKLEIETLQRDPYSTRNYMGEFEAISSWGNASSGDATADKWQAIFGLHSQFYTPNGESTAARGSIDTLRIKSKEIDLIIDELGKIHPEDDQVVELGHDFMKLWVENMFSITTVSFKKFVTTDTYYWTGFPTSENAFVQPLYWFGGGRFTFQHVDSATRNKSER
;
A
#
# COMPACT_ATOMS: atom_id res chain seq x y z
N ALA A 1 -5.82 21.86 -4.57
CA ALA A 1 -7.07 21.08 -4.61
C ALA A 1 -8.27 21.91 -5.07
N GLU A 2 -8.62 23.05 -4.43
CA GLU A 2 -9.81 23.88 -4.77
C GLU A 2 -9.88 24.27 -6.25
N ARG A 3 -8.77 24.80 -6.81
CA ARG A 3 -8.74 25.21 -8.23
C ARG A 3 -9.11 24.06 -9.18
N LEU A 4 -8.68 22.84 -8.88
CA LEU A 4 -9.00 21.66 -9.69
C LEU A 4 -10.47 21.29 -9.54
N LEU A 5 -11.02 21.33 -8.33
CA LEU A 5 -12.43 21.05 -8.09
C LEU A 5 -13.32 22.05 -8.82
N LEU A 6 -13.06 23.36 -8.68
CA LEU A 6 -13.79 24.42 -9.38
C LEU A 6 -13.70 24.25 -10.90
N LYS A 7 -12.50 23.93 -11.44
CA LYS A 7 -12.30 23.67 -12.87
C LYS A 7 -13.16 22.49 -13.37
N ASN A 8 -13.42 21.50 -12.51
CA ASN A 8 -14.22 20.32 -12.83
C ASN A 8 -15.70 20.48 -12.43
N GLY A 9 -16.18 21.71 -12.18
CA GLY A 9 -17.58 22.00 -11.95
C GLY A 9 -18.07 21.78 -10.53
N PHE A 10 -17.19 21.41 -9.59
CA PHE A 10 -17.56 21.37 -8.18
C PHE A 10 -17.74 22.77 -7.63
N THR A 11 -18.65 22.93 -6.67
CA THR A 11 -18.95 24.22 -6.04
C THR A 11 -18.97 24.07 -4.53
N ARG A 12 -19.00 25.19 -3.80
CA ARG A 12 -19.23 25.17 -2.35
C ARG A 12 -20.60 25.72 -2.01
N ASN A 13 -21.30 25.10 -1.05
CA ASN A 13 -22.52 25.66 -0.48
C ASN A 13 -22.20 26.73 0.57
N THR A 14 -23.26 27.39 1.08
CA THR A 14 -23.14 28.45 2.10
C THR A 14 -22.51 28.00 3.42
N LYS A 15 -22.43 26.71 3.67
CA LYS A 15 -21.76 26.10 4.86
C LYS A 15 -20.32 25.66 4.56
N GLY A 16 -19.76 26.05 3.40
CA GLY A 16 -18.41 25.71 2.99
C GLY A 16 -18.22 24.25 2.56
N LYS A 17 -19.28 23.46 2.41
CA LYS A 17 -19.19 22.06 1.99
C LYS A 17 -19.18 21.94 0.46
N TRP A 18 -18.39 20.99 -0.05
CA TRP A 18 -18.30 20.74 -1.47
C TRP A 18 -19.54 20.05 -2.02
N LEU A 19 -19.98 20.55 -3.17
CA LEU A 19 -21.04 19.97 -3.98
C LEU A 19 -20.44 19.43 -5.28
N THR A 20 -20.95 18.30 -5.72
CA THR A 20 -20.66 17.71 -7.02
C THR A 20 -21.18 18.59 -8.15
N PRO A 21 -20.74 18.40 -9.42
CA PRO A 21 -21.23 19.18 -10.55
C PRO A 21 -22.75 19.15 -10.75
N ASP A 22 -23.43 18.10 -10.29
CA ASP A 22 -24.89 17.97 -10.28
C ASP A 22 -25.58 18.63 -9.05
N GLY A 23 -24.80 19.36 -8.24
CA GLY A 23 -25.29 20.15 -7.10
C GLY A 23 -25.58 19.38 -5.82
N LYS A 24 -25.22 18.09 -5.74
CA LYS A 24 -25.39 17.29 -4.55
C LYS A 24 -24.20 17.43 -3.60
N LEU A 25 -24.44 17.21 -2.30
CA LEU A 25 -23.34 17.14 -1.34
C LEU A 25 -22.36 16.02 -1.74
N TRP A 26 -21.07 16.37 -1.86
CA TRP A 26 -20.07 15.38 -2.15
C TRP A 26 -19.74 14.54 -0.91
N ILE A 27 -20.15 13.30 -0.95
CA ILE A 27 -19.92 12.30 0.10
C ILE A 27 -19.06 11.21 -0.50
N ILE A 28 -17.98 10.84 0.18
CA ILE A 28 -17.12 9.71 -0.19
C ILE A 28 -17.33 8.63 0.87
N LYS A 29 -17.56 7.40 0.44
CA LYS A 29 -17.68 6.24 1.32
C LYS A 29 -16.38 5.46 1.34
N MET A 30 -15.81 5.29 2.54
CA MET A 30 -14.56 4.57 2.74
C MET A 30 -14.80 3.31 3.56
N ILE A 31 -14.40 2.17 3.02
CA ILE A 31 -14.40 0.90 3.77
C ILE A 31 -13.12 0.74 4.56
N VAL A 32 -13.23 0.14 5.75
CA VAL A 32 -12.09 -0.14 6.63
C VAL A 32 -12.36 -1.38 7.48
N ALA A 33 -11.32 -2.16 7.77
CA ALA A 33 -11.38 -3.27 8.71
C ALA A 33 -10.89 -2.78 10.09
N PRO A 34 -11.73 -2.80 11.14
CA PRO A 34 -11.41 -2.22 12.44
C PRO A 34 -10.40 -3.05 13.27
N ASP A 35 -10.17 -4.29 12.92
CA ASP A 35 -9.14 -5.17 13.50
C ASP A 35 -7.71 -4.73 13.12
N GLU A 36 -7.58 -3.94 12.07
CA GLU A 36 -6.35 -3.25 11.69
C GLU A 36 -6.32 -1.84 12.32
N VAL A 37 -5.99 -1.78 13.60
CA VAL A 37 -6.12 -0.54 14.42
C VAL A 37 -5.44 0.67 13.80
N ASP A 38 -4.24 0.50 13.22
CA ASP A 38 -3.50 1.62 12.63
C ASP A 38 -4.20 2.15 11.38
N ILE A 39 -4.68 1.25 10.53
CA ILE A 39 -5.43 1.59 9.31
C ILE A 39 -6.76 2.27 9.66
N TYR A 40 -7.44 1.78 10.68
CA TYR A 40 -8.67 2.40 11.17
C TYR A 40 -8.44 3.82 11.69
N ARG A 41 -7.39 4.03 12.48
CA ARG A 41 -7.01 5.37 12.99
C ARG A 41 -6.67 6.34 11.86
N LEU A 42 -6.01 5.87 10.81
CA LEU A 42 -5.73 6.68 9.62
C LEU A 42 -7.01 7.11 8.92
N ALA A 43 -8.00 6.22 8.80
CA ALA A 43 -9.31 6.55 8.23
C ALA A 43 -10.03 7.64 9.04
N ILE A 44 -10.01 7.56 10.37
CA ILE A 44 -10.57 8.60 11.25
C ILE A 44 -9.83 9.92 11.08
N GLY A 45 -8.49 9.90 11.05
CA GLY A 45 -7.70 11.12 10.82
C GLY A 45 -7.98 11.76 9.45
N ALA A 46 -8.18 10.94 8.41
CA ALA A 46 -8.60 11.44 7.10
C ALA A 46 -10.01 12.04 7.13
N GLN A 47 -10.95 11.45 7.88
CA GLN A 47 -12.31 11.96 8.03
C GLN A 47 -12.31 13.37 8.61
N ASP A 48 -11.52 13.61 9.66
CA ASP A 48 -11.42 14.92 10.31
C ASP A 48 -10.80 15.96 9.36
N GLN A 49 -9.67 15.65 8.73
CA GLN A 49 -8.99 16.56 7.80
C GLN A 49 -9.84 16.88 6.57
N TRP A 50 -10.56 15.90 6.04
CA TRP A 50 -11.43 16.12 4.89
C TRP A 50 -12.68 16.93 5.26
N ALA A 51 -13.18 16.77 6.49
CA ALA A 51 -14.26 17.59 7.01
C ALA A 51 -13.88 19.06 7.09
N ASP A 52 -12.64 19.38 7.51
CA ASP A 52 -12.09 20.74 7.54
C ASP A 52 -11.97 21.33 6.13
N PHE A 53 -11.62 20.51 5.14
CA PHE A 53 -11.59 20.91 3.74
C PHE A 53 -13.00 21.05 3.14
N GLY A 54 -14.05 20.64 3.84
CA GLY A 54 -15.44 20.71 3.40
C GLY A 54 -15.96 19.46 2.68
N LEU A 55 -15.19 18.38 2.66
CA LEU A 55 -15.63 17.07 2.19
C LEU A 55 -16.33 16.29 3.31
N LYS A 56 -17.27 15.43 2.94
CA LYS A 56 -17.85 14.45 3.86
C LYS A 56 -17.30 13.08 3.56
N LEU A 57 -16.55 12.51 4.50
CA LEU A 57 -16.12 11.12 4.46
C LEU A 57 -17.00 10.29 5.40
N GLU A 58 -17.65 9.27 4.86
CA GLU A 58 -18.41 8.28 5.64
C GLU A 58 -17.58 7.00 5.74
N ILE A 59 -17.23 6.60 6.96
CA ILE A 59 -16.45 5.39 7.23
C ILE A 59 -17.42 4.24 7.48
N GLU A 60 -17.32 3.21 6.65
CA GLU A 60 -18.03 1.94 6.80
C GLU A 60 -17.06 0.90 7.35
N THR A 61 -17.27 0.50 8.59
CA THR A 61 -16.47 -0.56 9.23
C THR A 61 -17.02 -1.93 8.86
N LEU A 62 -16.16 -2.79 8.33
CA LEU A 62 -16.53 -4.14 7.91
C LEU A 62 -15.69 -5.17 8.66
N GLN A 63 -16.29 -6.31 8.99
CA GLN A 63 -15.53 -7.47 9.43
C GLN A 63 -14.52 -7.89 8.34
N ARG A 64 -13.47 -8.64 8.73
CA ARG A 64 -12.36 -9.01 7.83
C ARG A 64 -12.83 -9.63 6.50
N ASP A 65 -13.71 -10.61 6.54
CA ASP A 65 -14.14 -11.33 5.33
C ASP A 65 -14.94 -10.44 4.37
N PRO A 66 -15.99 -9.70 4.81
CA PRO A 66 -16.67 -8.73 3.95
C PRO A 66 -15.75 -7.63 3.42
N TYR A 67 -14.82 -7.12 4.24
CA TYR A 67 -13.83 -6.13 3.81
C TYR A 67 -12.94 -6.69 2.69
N SER A 68 -12.38 -7.88 2.90
CA SER A 68 -11.53 -8.54 1.91
C SER A 68 -12.28 -8.84 0.62
N THR A 69 -13.52 -9.32 0.71
CA THR A 69 -14.37 -9.59 -0.45
C THR A 69 -14.60 -8.32 -1.27
N ARG A 70 -15.03 -7.23 -0.64
CA ARG A 70 -15.26 -5.96 -1.35
C ARG A 70 -13.98 -5.38 -1.92
N ASN A 71 -12.85 -5.49 -1.22
CA ASN A 71 -11.55 -5.10 -1.75
C ASN A 71 -11.19 -5.90 -3.01
N TYR A 72 -11.31 -7.23 -2.96
CA TYR A 72 -11.01 -8.08 -4.12
C TYR A 72 -11.97 -7.88 -5.29
N MET A 73 -13.20 -7.49 -5.05
CA MET A 73 -14.21 -7.20 -6.08
C MET A 73 -14.13 -5.75 -6.60
N GLY A 74 -13.38 -4.87 -5.94
CA GLY A 74 -13.33 -3.44 -6.27
C GLY A 74 -14.62 -2.70 -5.92
N GLU A 75 -15.38 -3.17 -4.94
CA GLU A 75 -16.68 -2.63 -4.54
C GLU A 75 -16.54 -1.59 -3.42
N PHE A 76 -15.84 -0.49 -3.72
CA PHE A 76 -15.64 0.63 -2.81
C PHE A 76 -15.36 1.92 -3.59
N GLU A 77 -15.68 3.08 -2.99
CA GLU A 77 -15.27 4.39 -3.51
C GLU A 77 -13.89 4.79 -2.97
N ALA A 78 -13.65 4.48 -1.70
CA ALA A 78 -12.36 4.63 -1.06
C ALA A 78 -12.11 3.46 -0.10
N ILE A 79 -10.86 3.14 0.14
CA ILE A 79 -10.44 2.10 1.05
C ILE A 79 -9.25 2.58 1.86
N SER A 80 -9.28 2.38 3.18
CA SER A 80 -8.09 2.48 4.01
C SER A 80 -7.47 1.09 4.15
N SER A 81 -6.22 0.96 3.73
CA SER A 81 -5.53 -0.32 3.64
C SER A 81 -4.03 -0.16 3.87
N TRP A 82 -3.35 -1.28 4.07
CA TRP A 82 -1.91 -1.34 3.90
C TRP A 82 -1.55 -0.92 2.47
N GLY A 83 -0.42 -0.23 2.33
CA GLY A 83 0.04 0.20 1.01
C GLY A 83 0.15 -0.97 0.03
N ASN A 84 -0.20 -0.70 -1.22
CA ASN A 84 -0.07 -1.68 -2.30
C ASN A 84 1.38 -1.77 -2.83
N ALA A 85 2.33 -1.15 -2.14
CA ALA A 85 3.73 -1.42 -2.43
C ALA A 85 3.96 -2.92 -2.30
N SER A 86 4.55 -3.50 -3.32
CA SER A 86 4.91 -4.91 -3.29
C SER A 86 5.67 -5.21 -2.00
N SER A 87 5.50 -6.37 -1.47
CA SER A 87 6.25 -6.85 -0.31
C SER A 87 7.76 -7.03 -0.59
N GLY A 88 8.19 -6.71 -1.82
CA GLY A 88 9.59 -6.72 -2.23
C GLY A 88 10.38 -5.57 -1.61
N ASP A 89 11.69 -5.72 -1.58
CA ASP A 89 12.59 -4.62 -1.26
C ASP A 89 12.66 -3.66 -2.44
N ALA A 90 11.76 -2.68 -2.45
CA ALA A 90 11.68 -1.66 -3.49
C ALA A 90 12.96 -0.82 -3.60
N THR A 91 13.85 -0.90 -2.64
CA THR A 91 15.16 -0.26 -2.71
C THR A 91 16.14 -1.09 -3.52
N ALA A 92 16.01 -2.42 -3.49
CA ALA A 92 16.87 -3.33 -4.22
C ALA A 92 16.42 -3.56 -5.68
N ASP A 93 15.12 -3.72 -5.90
CA ASP A 93 14.57 -4.01 -7.23
C ASP A 93 13.30 -3.18 -7.51
N LYS A 94 13.44 -2.14 -8.33
CA LYS A 94 12.35 -1.26 -8.73
C LYS A 94 11.31 -1.97 -9.58
N TRP A 95 11.73 -2.87 -10.46
CA TRP A 95 10.81 -3.66 -11.28
C TRP A 95 9.91 -4.53 -10.42
N GLN A 96 10.48 -5.27 -9.48
CA GLN A 96 9.72 -6.12 -8.57
C GLN A 96 8.72 -5.31 -7.74
N ALA A 97 9.09 -4.08 -7.37
CA ALA A 97 8.23 -3.19 -6.59
C ALA A 97 6.94 -2.79 -7.32
N ILE A 98 6.97 -2.66 -8.64
CA ILE A 98 5.85 -2.14 -9.44
C ILE A 98 5.28 -3.13 -10.46
N PHE A 99 5.91 -4.27 -10.68
CA PHE A 99 5.50 -5.27 -11.67
C PHE A 99 4.01 -5.65 -11.56
N GLY A 100 3.51 -5.76 -10.33
CA GLY A 100 2.10 -6.08 -10.08
C GLY A 100 1.09 -5.05 -10.59
N LEU A 101 1.54 -3.86 -10.98
CA LEU A 101 0.69 -2.79 -11.52
C LEU A 101 0.56 -2.83 -13.05
N HIS A 102 1.25 -3.77 -13.71
CA HIS A 102 1.15 -3.95 -15.15
C HIS A 102 -0.27 -4.37 -15.57
N SER A 103 -0.79 -3.79 -16.67
CA SER A 103 -2.15 -4.02 -17.16
C SER A 103 -2.49 -5.49 -17.44
N GLN A 104 -1.49 -6.38 -17.57
CA GLN A 104 -1.73 -7.82 -17.66
C GLN A 104 -2.47 -8.39 -16.44
N PHE A 105 -2.33 -7.74 -15.27
CA PHE A 105 -3.00 -8.12 -14.02
C PHE A 105 -4.32 -7.37 -13.80
N TYR A 106 -4.69 -6.48 -14.70
CA TYR A 106 -5.91 -5.70 -14.59
C TYR A 106 -7.13 -6.61 -14.44
N THR A 107 -7.97 -6.28 -13.47
CA THR A 107 -9.23 -6.97 -13.23
C THR A 107 -10.36 -5.94 -13.21
N PRO A 108 -11.42 -6.07 -14.01
CA PRO A 108 -12.57 -5.17 -13.98
C PRO A 108 -13.25 -5.13 -12.61
N ASN A 109 -13.90 -4.00 -12.29
CA ASN A 109 -14.74 -3.92 -11.10
C ASN A 109 -15.86 -4.97 -11.17
N GLY A 110 -16.17 -5.57 -10.02
CA GLY A 110 -17.13 -6.67 -9.94
C GLY A 110 -16.54 -8.06 -10.25
N GLU A 111 -15.26 -8.13 -10.68
CA GLU A 111 -14.55 -9.39 -10.80
C GLU A 111 -13.48 -9.52 -9.72
N SER A 112 -13.30 -10.72 -9.18
CA SER A 112 -12.37 -10.95 -8.07
C SER A 112 -10.91 -10.99 -8.55
N THR A 113 -10.08 -10.08 -8.04
CA THR A 113 -8.62 -10.12 -8.25
C THR A 113 -8.02 -11.41 -7.71
N ALA A 114 -8.49 -11.89 -6.54
CA ALA A 114 -8.03 -13.14 -5.95
C ALA A 114 -8.34 -14.36 -6.83
N ALA A 115 -9.55 -14.43 -7.42
CA ALA A 115 -9.93 -15.53 -8.31
C ALA A 115 -9.12 -15.54 -9.62
N ARG A 116 -8.65 -14.38 -10.08
CA ARG A 116 -7.80 -14.24 -11.26
C ARG A 116 -6.30 -14.43 -10.96
N GLY A 117 -5.93 -14.55 -9.69
CA GLY A 117 -4.52 -14.51 -9.28
C GLY A 117 -3.84 -13.17 -9.52
N SER A 118 -4.64 -12.10 -9.66
CA SER A 118 -4.13 -10.74 -9.83
C SER A 118 -3.66 -10.19 -8.50
N ILE A 119 -2.54 -9.49 -8.54
CA ILE A 119 -1.98 -8.75 -7.39
C ILE A 119 -2.31 -7.25 -7.46
N ASP A 120 -2.89 -6.78 -8.57
CA ASP A 120 -3.30 -5.39 -8.75
C ASP A 120 -4.71 -5.14 -8.16
N THR A 121 -4.75 -4.76 -6.89
CA THR A 121 -5.99 -4.33 -6.22
C THR A 121 -6.38 -2.90 -6.56
N LEU A 122 -5.47 -2.09 -7.11
CA LEU A 122 -5.74 -0.72 -7.59
C LEU A 122 -6.42 -0.68 -8.96
N ARG A 123 -6.41 -1.81 -9.68
CA ARG A 123 -7.05 -1.94 -11.00
C ARG A 123 -6.53 -0.91 -12.01
N ILE A 124 -5.21 -0.75 -12.03
CA ILE A 124 -4.53 0.18 -12.93
C ILE A 124 -4.51 -0.41 -14.34
N LYS A 125 -4.82 0.43 -15.32
CA LYS A 125 -4.68 0.11 -16.74
C LYS A 125 -4.09 1.34 -17.43
N SER A 126 -2.78 1.38 -17.55
CA SER A 126 -2.03 2.48 -18.16
C SER A 126 -0.91 1.93 -19.03
N LYS A 127 -0.99 2.25 -20.32
CA LYS A 127 0.04 1.88 -21.29
C LYS A 127 1.39 2.52 -20.95
N GLU A 128 1.38 3.71 -20.38
CA GLU A 128 2.59 4.43 -20.00
C GLU A 128 3.30 3.70 -18.84
N ILE A 129 2.53 3.22 -17.86
CA ILE A 129 3.06 2.41 -16.74
C ILE A 129 3.58 1.07 -17.25
N ASP A 130 2.83 0.41 -18.15
CA ASP A 130 3.25 -0.87 -18.75
C ASP A 130 4.61 -0.74 -19.43
N LEU A 131 4.82 0.32 -20.23
CA LEU A 131 6.10 0.56 -20.90
C LEU A 131 7.26 0.73 -19.92
N ILE A 132 7.05 1.45 -18.82
CA ILE A 132 8.09 1.62 -17.79
C ILE A 132 8.42 0.27 -17.15
N ILE A 133 7.41 -0.53 -16.81
CA ILE A 133 7.59 -1.85 -16.20
C ILE A 133 8.35 -2.78 -17.17
N ASP A 134 7.97 -2.77 -18.45
CA ASP A 134 8.60 -3.59 -19.47
C ASP A 134 10.07 -3.22 -19.70
N GLU A 135 10.40 -1.93 -19.66
CA GLU A 135 11.80 -1.47 -19.78
C GLU A 135 12.61 -1.82 -18.53
N LEU A 136 12.07 -1.59 -17.33
CA LEU A 136 12.73 -1.99 -16.08
C LEU A 136 13.02 -3.50 -16.04
N GLY A 137 12.15 -4.33 -16.63
CA GLY A 137 12.35 -5.79 -16.69
C GLY A 137 13.47 -6.23 -17.62
N LYS A 138 14.02 -5.35 -18.47
CA LYS A 138 15.08 -5.68 -19.44
C LYS A 138 16.48 -5.23 -18.99
N ILE A 139 16.55 -4.33 -18.02
CA ILE A 139 17.82 -3.73 -17.57
C ILE A 139 18.24 -4.28 -16.22
N HIS A 140 19.54 -4.22 -15.96
CA HIS A 140 20.08 -4.65 -14.66
C HIS A 140 19.61 -3.68 -13.55
N PRO A 141 19.26 -4.16 -12.34
CA PRO A 141 18.79 -3.30 -11.24
C PRO A 141 19.73 -2.17 -10.82
N GLU A 142 21.03 -2.30 -11.11
CA GLU A 142 22.07 -1.29 -10.83
C GLU A 142 22.33 -0.32 -12.00
N ASP A 143 21.59 -0.45 -13.09
CA ASP A 143 21.72 0.46 -14.24
C ASP A 143 21.18 1.86 -13.88
N ASP A 144 21.88 2.91 -14.30
CA ASP A 144 21.47 4.30 -14.03
C ASP A 144 20.09 4.63 -14.60
N GLN A 145 19.68 3.98 -15.70
CA GLN A 145 18.33 4.13 -16.27
C GLN A 145 17.20 3.72 -15.32
N VAL A 146 17.49 2.83 -14.36
CA VAL A 146 16.50 2.43 -13.35
C VAL A 146 16.01 3.62 -12.53
N VAL A 147 16.87 4.56 -12.23
CA VAL A 147 16.53 5.78 -11.49
C VAL A 147 15.64 6.70 -12.33
N GLU A 148 15.95 6.87 -13.61
CA GLU A 148 15.18 7.71 -14.53
C GLU A 148 13.76 7.13 -14.74
N LEU A 149 13.66 5.85 -15.05
CA LEU A 149 12.37 5.16 -15.18
C LEU A 149 11.56 5.19 -13.88
N GLY A 150 12.22 5.08 -12.73
CA GLY A 150 11.59 5.24 -11.42
C GLY A 150 11.02 6.65 -11.21
N HIS A 151 11.71 7.71 -11.65
CA HIS A 151 11.20 9.07 -11.62
C HIS A 151 9.99 9.25 -12.55
N ASP A 152 10.03 8.71 -13.76
CA ASP A 152 8.91 8.78 -14.70
C ASP A 152 7.68 8.03 -14.15
N PHE A 153 7.88 6.86 -13.55
CA PHE A 153 6.81 6.15 -12.85
C PHE A 153 6.21 7.00 -11.71
N MET A 154 7.05 7.58 -10.85
CA MET A 154 6.58 8.40 -9.74
C MET A 154 5.82 9.64 -10.20
N LYS A 155 6.22 10.24 -11.32
CA LYS A 155 5.49 11.35 -11.93
C LYS A 155 4.08 10.93 -12.35
N LEU A 156 3.94 9.83 -13.07
CA LEU A 156 2.64 9.27 -13.44
C LEU A 156 1.80 8.92 -12.21
N TRP A 157 2.43 8.35 -11.17
CA TRP A 157 1.78 8.02 -9.92
C TRP A 157 1.17 9.23 -9.23
N VAL A 158 1.94 10.31 -9.11
CA VAL A 158 1.49 11.55 -8.47
C VAL A 158 0.43 12.28 -9.32
N GLU A 159 0.58 12.29 -10.64
CA GLU A 159 -0.38 12.93 -11.54
C GLU A 159 -1.75 12.24 -11.51
N ASN A 160 -1.80 10.91 -11.38
CA ASN A 160 -3.02 10.13 -11.38
C ASN A 160 -3.57 9.85 -9.97
N MET A 161 -2.73 9.97 -8.92
CA MET A 161 -3.11 9.75 -7.53
C MET A 161 -3.80 8.40 -7.30
N PHE A 162 -3.26 7.32 -7.86
CA PHE A 162 -3.83 5.97 -7.71
C PHE A 162 -3.96 5.53 -6.26
N SER A 163 -3.05 5.95 -5.41
CA SER A 163 -3.17 5.84 -3.96
C SER A 163 -2.48 6.99 -3.25
N ILE A 164 -2.91 7.26 -2.02
CA ILE A 164 -2.31 8.27 -1.15
C ILE A 164 -1.60 7.54 -0.01
N THR A 165 -0.26 7.55 -0.06
CA THR A 165 0.55 7.06 1.05
C THR A 165 0.53 8.11 2.17
N THR A 166 -0.01 7.75 3.32
CA THR A 166 -0.21 8.68 4.43
C THR A 166 0.95 8.66 5.42
N VAL A 167 1.33 7.47 5.89
CA VAL A 167 2.40 7.28 6.88
C VAL A 167 3.18 6.01 6.59
N SER A 168 4.43 6.01 7.00
CA SER A 168 5.22 4.79 7.20
C SER A 168 5.57 4.66 8.68
N PHE A 169 5.64 3.46 9.20
CA PHE A 169 6.02 3.22 10.58
C PHE A 169 7.01 2.06 10.69
N LYS A 170 7.83 2.14 11.72
CA LYS A 170 8.78 1.07 12.02
C LYS A 170 8.04 -0.10 12.66
N LYS A 171 8.22 -1.30 12.12
CA LYS A 171 7.78 -2.52 12.79
C LYS A 171 8.85 -2.97 13.77
N PHE A 172 8.44 -3.14 15.02
CA PHE A 172 9.32 -3.70 16.04
C PHE A 172 9.26 -5.21 15.92
N VAL A 173 10.42 -5.84 15.74
CA VAL A 173 10.56 -7.28 15.74
C VAL A 173 11.30 -7.66 17.01
N THR A 174 10.64 -8.40 17.87
CA THR A 174 11.25 -8.93 19.09
C THR A 174 11.75 -10.35 18.85
N THR A 175 12.96 -10.63 19.30
CA THR A 175 13.58 -11.96 19.24
C THR A 175 13.97 -12.41 20.64
N ASP A 176 13.75 -13.69 20.93
CA ASP A 176 14.22 -14.30 22.18
C ASP A 176 15.66 -14.74 22.01
N THR A 177 16.58 -13.90 22.45
CA THR A 177 18.01 -14.19 22.42
C THR A 177 18.49 -14.98 23.65
N TYR A 178 17.59 -15.33 24.56
CA TYR A 178 17.92 -16.14 25.72
C TYR A 178 18.18 -17.61 25.37
N TYR A 179 17.41 -18.16 24.44
CA TYR A 179 17.56 -19.55 23.97
C TYR A 179 18.20 -19.65 22.60
N TRP A 180 18.11 -18.61 21.78
CA TRP A 180 18.45 -18.64 20.37
C TRP A 180 19.40 -17.51 19.99
N THR A 181 20.22 -17.73 19.00
CA THR A 181 21.14 -16.75 18.41
C THR A 181 21.08 -16.83 16.87
N GLY A 182 21.73 -15.91 16.16
CA GLY A 182 21.78 -15.90 14.71
C GLY A 182 20.62 -15.17 14.02
N PHE A 183 19.82 -14.40 14.77
CA PHE A 183 18.79 -13.54 14.17
C PHE A 183 19.42 -12.40 13.35
N PRO A 184 18.74 -11.91 12.30
CA PRO A 184 19.19 -10.73 11.56
C PRO A 184 19.31 -9.51 12.47
N THR A 185 20.39 -8.75 12.31
CA THR A 185 20.62 -7.49 13.01
C THR A 185 20.92 -6.38 12.01
N SER A 186 21.04 -5.14 12.47
CA SER A 186 21.47 -4.02 11.62
C SER A 186 22.88 -4.21 11.05
N GLU A 187 23.75 -4.90 11.77
CA GLU A 187 25.13 -5.20 11.36
C GLU A 187 25.22 -6.45 10.47
N ASN A 188 24.22 -7.32 10.54
CA ASN A 188 24.15 -8.55 9.77
C ASN A 188 22.73 -8.79 9.23
N ALA A 189 22.33 -7.94 8.30
CA ALA A 189 21.00 -7.94 7.70
C ALA A 189 20.91 -8.89 6.49
N PHE A 190 21.11 -10.19 6.70
CA PHE A 190 21.07 -11.21 5.65
C PHE A 190 19.66 -11.49 5.11
N VAL A 191 18.61 -11.08 5.83
CA VAL A 191 17.20 -11.19 5.45
C VAL A 191 16.37 -10.17 6.22
N GLN A 192 15.23 -9.78 5.66
CA GLN A 192 14.26 -8.98 6.42
C GLN A 192 13.75 -9.79 7.62
N PRO A 193 13.81 -9.26 8.85
CA PRO A 193 13.48 -10.01 10.07
C PRO A 193 11.97 -10.24 10.26
N LEU A 194 11.15 -9.97 9.25
CA LEU A 194 9.69 -10.08 9.30
C LEU A 194 9.27 -11.52 8.99
N TYR A 195 8.98 -12.30 10.02
CA TYR A 195 8.66 -13.74 9.91
C TYR A 195 7.38 -14.04 9.10
N TRP A 196 6.47 -13.07 8.94
CA TRP A 196 5.25 -13.23 8.11
C TRP A 196 5.47 -12.98 6.61
N PHE A 197 6.62 -12.49 6.19
CA PHE A 197 7.03 -12.42 4.80
C PHE A 197 7.86 -13.65 4.40
N GLY A 198 7.92 -13.92 3.11
CA GLY A 198 8.65 -15.08 2.58
C GLY A 198 10.11 -15.23 3.04
N GLY A 199 10.76 -14.10 3.40
CA GLY A 199 12.11 -14.06 3.96
C GLY A 199 12.23 -14.67 5.36
N GLY A 200 11.15 -14.73 6.14
CA GLY A 200 11.17 -15.26 7.51
C GLY A 200 11.71 -16.70 7.59
N ARG A 201 11.43 -17.53 6.58
CA ARG A 201 11.95 -18.90 6.51
C ARG A 201 13.48 -18.96 6.46
N PHE A 202 14.14 -17.97 5.87
CA PHE A 202 15.61 -17.92 5.80
C PHE A 202 16.23 -17.56 7.15
N THR A 203 15.51 -16.84 8.01
CA THR A 203 15.94 -16.57 9.37
C THR A 203 16.18 -17.89 10.13
N PHE A 204 15.27 -18.86 9.99
CA PHE A 204 15.38 -20.14 10.70
C PHE A 204 16.55 -21.01 10.24
N GLN A 205 17.13 -20.76 9.07
CA GLN A 205 18.35 -21.45 8.60
C GLN A 205 19.61 -20.98 9.32
N HIS A 206 19.55 -19.81 9.98
CA HIS A 206 20.68 -19.17 10.65
C HIS A 206 20.51 -19.11 12.18
N VAL A 207 19.33 -19.50 12.67
CA VAL A 207 19.05 -19.50 14.11
C VAL A 207 19.56 -20.79 14.74
N ASP A 208 20.46 -20.63 15.71
CA ASP A 208 21.05 -21.69 16.49
C ASP A 208 20.71 -21.56 17.96
N SER A 209 20.91 -22.62 18.75
CA SER A 209 20.79 -22.58 20.19
C SER A 209 21.88 -21.68 20.78
N ALA A 210 21.50 -20.77 21.68
CA ALA A 210 22.46 -19.96 22.41
C ALA A 210 23.31 -20.85 23.30
N THR A 211 24.65 -20.81 23.14
CA THR A 211 25.59 -21.49 24.01
C THR A 211 25.59 -20.78 25.37
N ARG A 212 25.17 -21.47 26.43
CA ARG A 212 25.19 -20.92 27.78
C ARG A 212 26.34 -21.46 28.57
N ASN A 213 26.98 -20.60 29.30
CA ASN A 213 27.81 -21.03 30.42
C ASN A 213 26.93 -21.64 31.50
N LYS A 214 27.22 -22.89 31.91
CA LYS A 214 26.50 -23.61 32.98
C LYS A 214 26.48 -22.89 34.34
N SER A 215 27.21 -21.80 34.49
CA SER A 215 27.26 -20.94 35.69
C SER A 215 26.13 -19.94 35.84
N GLU A 216 25.23 -19.82 34.84
CA GLU A 216 24.10 -18.85 34.86
C GLU A 216 22.75 -19.55 35.08
N ARG A 217 22.75 -20.78 35.58
CA ARG A 217 21.52 -21.51 35.96
C ARG A 217 21.17 -21.33 37.43
#